data_fb7f4702a148450a7681f11216315ca0
#
_entry.id   fb7f4702a148450a7681f11216315ca0
#
_cell.length_a   1.000
_cell.length_b   1.000
_cell.length_c   1.000
_cell.angle_alpha   90.00
_cell.angle_beta   90.00
_cell.angle_gamma   90.00
#
_symmetry.space_group_name_H-M   'P 1'
#
loop_
_entity.id
_entity.type
_entity.pdbx_description
1 polymer ?
#
loop_
_entity_poly.entity_id
_entity_poly.type
_entity_poly.pdbx_seq_one_letter_code
_entity_poly.pdbx_strand_id
1 'polypeptide(L)'
;MKCTVILVAALGLVLCALSAGCTSPTQAEIKPLETTVPAPPPTTPASTSSSTAMVVSTPVAVETLPAGQDVDIQVEKQRPDATIHLIFNGGEGEMFVQNIMMRVSRSDGQVEEQYLNDKTRKPRRGDELVIAGTRGSDQVVVFLTSAGKTYRIFDKPLVLPYY
;
A
#
# COMPACT_ATOMS: atom_id res chain seq x y z
N MET A 1 -20.96 43.17 14.42
CA MET A 1 -20.14 44.36 14.03
C MET A 1 -19.02 43.86 13.11
N LYS A 2 -19.06 44.39 11.86
CA LYS A 2 -17.99 44.51 10.83
C LYS A 2 -17.16 43.26 10.46
N CYS A 3 -17.54 42.56 9.46
CA CYS A 3 -17.15 42.56 8.04
C CYS A 3 -15.72 43.09 7.78
N THR A 4 -14.83 42.19 7.38
CA THR A 4 -13.77 42.57 6.48
C THR A 4 -13.52 41.42 5.49
N VAL A 5 -14.10 41.57 4.32
CA VAL A 5 -13.82 40.82 3.08
C VAL A 5 -12.52 41.39 2.54
N ILE A 6 -11.48 40.61 2.38
CA ILE A 6 -10.35 40.98 1.54
C ILE A 6 -10.30 40.00 0.37
N LEU A 7 -10.75 40.54 -0.73
CA LEU A 7 -10.68 40.02 -2.09
C LEU A 7 -9.28 40.38 -2.62
N VAL A 8 -8.44 39.40 -2.88
CA VAL A 8 -7.23 39.59 -3.68
C VAL A 8 -7.31 38.66 -4.88
N ALA A 9 -7.76 39.27 -5.97
CA ALA A 9 -7.60 38.73 -7.31
C ALA A 9 -6.17 39.06 -7.76
N ALA A 10 -5.36 38.04 -8.01
CA ALA A 10 -4.12 38.19 -8.75
C ALA A 10 -4.15 37.25 -9.96
N LEU A 11 -4.46 37.87 -11.07
CA LEU A 11 -4.34 37.42 -12.44
C LEU A 11 -2.87 37.16 -12.76
N GLY A 12 -2.50 35.92 -13.02
CA GLY A 12 -1.16 35.53 -13.47
C GLY A 12 -1.24 34.61 -14.69
N LEU A 13 -1.42 35.26 -15.84
CA LEU A 13 -1.36 34.63 -17.16
C LEU A 13 0.13 34.48 -17.53
N VAL A 14 0.67 33.26 -17.53
CA VAL A 14 1.97 33.00 -18.15
C VAL A 14 1.79 31.95 -19.24
N LEU A 15 1.81 32.50 -20.45
CA LEU A 15 2.07 31.78 -21.69
C LEU A 15 3.49 31.17 -21.61
N CYS A 16 3.66 29.90 -21.80
CA CYS A 16 4.93 29.35 -22.22
C CYS A 16 4.75 28.35 -23.36
N ALA A 17 5.50 28.71 -24.38
CA ALA A 17 5.49 28.28 -25.76
C ALA A 17 5.87 26.82 -25.97
N LEU A 18 5.39 26.33 -27.10
CA LEU A 18 5.77 25.18 -27.86
C LEU A 18 7.31 24.98 -27.98
N SER A 19 7.77 23.76 -27.71
CA SER A 19 8.96 23.24 -28.37
C SER A 19 8.71 21.80 -28.82
N ALA A 20 8.34 21.71 -30.10
CA ALA A 20 8.40 20.49 -30.86
C ALA A 20 9.88 20.16 -31.11
N GLY A 21 10.33 19.02 -30.63
CA GLY A 21 11.65 18.45 -30.89
C GLY A 21 11.51 16.99 -31.29
N CYS A 22 11.19 16.73 -32.58
CA CYS A 22 11.37 15.43 -33.21
C CYS A 22 12.86 15.24 -33.52
N THR A 23 13.52 14.32 -32.84
CA THR A 23 14.77 13.73 -33.33
C THR A 23 14.57 12.23 -33.44
N SER A 24 14.42 11.78 -34.70
CA SER A 24 14.49 10.38 -35.08
C SER A 24 15.94 9.89 -34.94
N PRO A 25 16.21 8.77 -34.29
CA PRO A 25 17.51 8.11 -34.48
C PRO A 25 17.51 7.29 -35.78
N THR A 26 18.44 7.64 -36.62
CA THR A 26 18.87 6.90 -37.81
C THR A 26 19.14 5.45 -37.47
N GLN A 27 18.43 4.54 -38.14
CA GLN A 27 18.76 3.12 -38.18
C GLN A 27 20.10 2.92 -38.91
N ALA A 28 21.12 2.52 -38.15
CA ALA A 28 22.31 1.94 -38.71
C ALA A 28 22.00 0.48 -39.10
N GLU A 29 21.98 0.26 -40.36
CA GLU A 29 21.92 -1.07 -41.01
C GLU A 29 23.17 -1.85 -40.62
N ILE A 30 23.01 -2.84 -39.73
CA ILE A 30 24.06 -3.81 -39.43
C ILE A 30 23.81 -5.06 -40.26
N LYS A 31 24.64 -5.24 -41.28
CA LYS A 31 24.75 -6.41 -42.11
C LYS A 31 24.95 -7.68 -41.27
N PRO A 32 24.15 -8.74 -41.40
CA PRO A 32 24.37 -9.97 -40.65
C PRO A 32 25.65 -10.68 -41.12
N LEU A 33 26.58 -10.84 -40.22
CA LEU A 33 27.67 -11.80 -40.39
C LEU A 33 27.16 -13.17 -40.00
N GLU A 34 27.02 -14.01 -41.00
CA GLU A 34 26.61 -15.41 -40.89
C GLU A 34 27.71 -16.20 -40.18
N THR A 35 27.55 -16.38 -38.85
CA THR A 35 28.39 -17.30 -38.08
C THR A 35 27.57 -18.57 -37.87
N THR A 36 27.93 -19.61 -38.62
CA THR A 36 27.41 -20.97 -38.46
C THR A 36 27.85 -21.51 -37.11
N VAL A 37 26.96 -21.50 -36.14
CA VAL A 37 27.14 -22.16 -34.83
C VAL A 37 26.49 -23.56 -34.91
N PRO A 38 27.20 -24.64 -34.54
CA PRO A 38 26.63 -25.98 -34.53
C PRO A 38 25.48 -26.05 -33.52
N ALA A 39 24.38 -26.69 -33.93
CA ALA A 39 23.19 -26.90 -33.12
C ALA A 39 23.53 -27.63 -31.80
N PRO A 40 23.11 -27.11 -30.63
CA PRO A 40 23.16 -27.87 -29.40
C PRO A 40 22.15 -29.02 -29.42
N PRO A 41 22.43 -30.15 -28.73
CA PRO A 41 21.54 -31.29 -28.70
C PRO A 41 20.20 -30.93 -28.03
N PRO A 42 19.11 -31.62 -28.40
CA PRO A 42 17.78 -31.33 -27.88
C PRO A 42 17.74 -31.61 -26.37
N THR A 43 17.66 -30.53 -25.61
CA THR A 43 17.41 -30.61 -24.16
C THR A 43 15.93 -30.95 -24.00
N THR A 44 15.64 -32.12 -23.49
CA THR A 44 14.33 -32.57 -23.03
C THR A 44 13.75 -31.54 -22.06
N PRO A 45 12.53 -31.03 -22.25
CA PRO A 45 11.92 -30.14 -21.27
C PRO A 45 11.66 -30.93 -20.00
N ALA A 46 12.41 -30.61 -18.94
CA ALA A 46 12.08 -31.04 -17.60
C ALA A 46 10.74 -30.41 -17.24
N SER A 47 9.71 -31.24 -17.07
CA SER A 47 8.42 -30.83 -16.56
C SER A 47 8.61 -30.32 -15.13
N THR A 48 8.74 -29.01 -15.00
CA THR A 48 8.69 -28.36 -13.70
C THR A 48 7.26 -28.47 -13.19
N SER A 49 6.99 -29.46 -12.36
CA SER A 49 5.76 -29.56 -11.60
C SER A 49 5.73 -28.35 -10.66
N SER A 50 5.01 -27.30 -11.04
CA SER A 50 4.66 -26.21 -10.13
C SER A 50 3.75 -26.79 -9.04
N SER A 51 4.35 -27.22 -7.97
CA SER A 51 3.64 -27.51 -6.72
C SER A 51 3.04 -26.18 -6.24
N THR A 52 1.76 -25.99 -6.51
CA THR A 52 0.96 -24.95 -5.88
C THR A 52 0.87 -25.33 -4.41
N ALA A 53 1.85 -24.87 -3.63
CA ALA A 53 1.77 -24.93 -2.19
C ALA A 53 0.54 -24.09 -1.80
N MET A 54 -0.55 -24.76 -1.43
CA MET A 54 -1.61 -24.13 -0.67
C MET A 54 -0.95 -23.59 0.61
N VAL A 55 -0.75 -22.27 0.61
CA VAL A 55 -0.38 -21.55 1.83
C VAL A 55 -1.60 -21.65 2.74
N VAL A 56 -1.63 -22.68 3.57
CA VAL A 56 -2.52 -22.72 4.73
C VAL A 56 -2.04 -21.58 5.62
N SER A 57 -2.71 -20.44 5.50
CA SER A 57 -2.50 -19.31 6.39
C SER A 57 -2.96 -19.74 7.79
N THR A 58 -2.03 -20.30 8.55
CA THR A 58 -2.23 -20.47 9.99
C THR A 58 -2.46 -19.07 10.56
N PRO A 59 -3.57 -18.80 11.28
CA PRO A 59 -3.78 -17.50 11.91
C PRO A 59 -2.61 -17.27 12.87
N VAL A 60 -1.71 -16.36 12.49
CA VAL A 60 -0.61 -15.98 13.38
C VAL A 60 -1.20 -15.09 14.45
N ALA A 61 -0.97 -15.47 15.71
CA ALA A 61 -1.54 -14.80 16.88
C ALA A 61 -1.26 -13.28 16.87
N VAL A 62 -2.27 -12.52 17.24
CA VAL A 62 -2.12 -11.08 17.55
C VAL A 62 -1.19 -10.96 18.75
N GLU A 63 -0.16 -10.13 18.62
CA GLU A 63 0.82 -9.90 19.68
C GLU A 63 0.32 -8.83 20.66
N THR A 64 0.52 -9.09 21.94
CA THR A 64 0.20 -8.13 23.01
C THR A 64 1.36 -7.13 23.15
N LEU A 65 1.03 -5.86 23.22
CA LEU A 65 2.00 -4.80 23.49
C LEU A 65 2.51 -4.88 24.96
N PRO A 66 3.72 -4.39 25.24
CA PRO A 66 4.21 -4.27 26.60
C PRO A 66 3.32 -3.36 27.46
N ALA A 67 3.30 -3.60 28.75
CA ALA A 67 2.53 -2.77 29.69
C ALA A 67 2.90 -1.28 29.56
N GLY A 68 1.89 -0.39 29.54
CA GLY A 68 2.07 1.05 29.33
C GLY A 68 2.36 1.46 27.89
N GLN A 69 2.28 0.52 26.93
CA GLN A 69 2.40 0.83 25.50
C GLN A 69 1.10 0.53 24.74
N ASP A 70 -0.01 0.45 25.45
CA ASP A 70 -1.30 0.17 24.86
C ASP A 70 -1.73 1.31 23.92
N VAL A 71 -2.24 0.92 22.75
CA VAL A 71 -2.76 1.83 21.74
C VAL A 71 -4.16 1.40 21.33
N ASP A 72 -4.97 2.37 20.99
CA ASP A 72 -6.30 2.16 20.45
C ASP A 72 -6.32 2.45 18.95
N ILE A 73 -6.74 1.46 18.18
CA ILE A 73 -6.94 1.56 16.72
C ILE A 73 -8.34 1.07 16.37
N GLN A 74 -8.97 1.76 15.46
CA GLN A 74 -10.23 1.34 14.86
C GLN A 74 -9.97 0.95 13.41
N VAL A 75 -10.44 -0.25 13.02
CA VAL A 75 -10.34 -0.71 11.63
C VAL A 75 -11.73 -1.14 11.19
N GLU A 76 -12.23 -0.51 10.13
CA GLU A 76 -13.56 -0.78 9.60
C GLU A 76 -13.60 -0.73 8.08
N LYS A 77 -14.59 -1.39 7.50
CA LYS A 77 -14.84 -1.39 6.07
C LYS A 77 -16.16 -0.67 5.79
N GLN A 78 -16.09 0.38 4.95
CA GLN A 78 -17.19 1.30 4.73
C GLN A 78 -17.86 1.10 3.38
N ARG A 79 -19.15 1.46 3.30
CA ARG A 79 -19.96 1.58 2.08
C ARG A 79 -19.95 3.01 1.59
N PRO A 80 -20.20 3.25 0.29
CA PRO A 80 -20.51 2.29 -0.79
C PRO A 80 -19.26 1.66 -1.43
N ASP A 81 -18.09 2.25 -1.25
CA ASP A 81 -16.89 2.00 -2.08
C ASP A 81 -16.06 0.81 -1.58
N ALA A 82 -16.49 0.17 -0.48
CA ALA A 82 -15.77 -0.92 0.18
C ALA A 82 -14.36 -0.52 0.66
N THR A 83 -14.13 0.76 0.92
CA THR A 83 -12.88 1.26 1.47
C THR A 83 -12.66 0.76 2.89
N ILE A 84 -11.40 0.50 3.22
CA ILE A 84 -10.98 0.05 4.54
C ILE A 84 -10.27 1.22 5.22
N HIS A 85 -10.81 1.62 6.35
CA HIS A 85 -10.36 2.75 7.14
C HIS A 85 -9.66 2.24 8.39
N LEU A 86 -8.47 2.75 8.66
CA LEU A 86 -7.76 2.57 9.91
C LEU A 86 -7.63 3.93 10.57
N ILE A 87 -8.15 4.08 11.77
CA ILE A 87 -8.09 5.30 12.56
C ILE A 87 -7.25 5.03 13.80
N PHE A 88 -6.27 5.89 14.05
CA PHE A 88 -5.46 5.83 15.24
C PHE A 88 -6.06 6.73 16.34
N ASN A 89 -6.62 6.13 17.38
CA ASN A 89 -7.27 6.83 18.48
C ASN A 89 -6.29 7.25 19.59
N GLY A 90 -5.00 6.93 19.44
CA GLY A 90 -3.99 7.20 20.46
C GLY A 90 -3.90 6.09 21.48
N GLY A 91 -3.62 6.44 22.74
CA GLY A 91 -3.46 5.52 23.87
C GLY A 91 -2.27 5.89 24.73
N GLU A 92 -2.06 5.15 25.84
CA GLU A 92 -0.92 5.39 26.74
C GLU A 92 0.43 5.21 26.05
N GLY A 93 0.46 4.31 25.04
CA GLY A 93 1.65 4.00 24.27
C GLY A 93 1.95 4.95 23.10
N GLU A 94 1.12 5.98 22.85
CA GLU A 94 1.26 6.87 21.68
C GLU A 94 2.68 7.44 21.52
N MET A 95 3.33 7.81 22.62
CA MET A 95 4.67 8.38 22.61
C MET A 95 5.75 7.43 22.08
N PHE A 96 5.54 6.12 22.21
CA PHE A 96 6.47 5.08 21.77
C PHE A 96 6.22 4.66 20.33
N VAL A 97 5.06 5.01 19.74
CA VAL A 97 4.70 4.65 18.37
C VAL A 97 5.59 5.37 17.40
N GLN A 98 6.21 4.60 16.50
CA GLN A 98 7.06 5.11 15.44
C GLN A 98 6.34 5.14 14.12
N ASN A 99 5.65 4.04 13.77
CA ASN A 99 4.82 3.95 12.58
C ASN A 99 3.75 2.87 12.73
N ILE A 100 2.72 2.97 11.89
CA ILE A 100 1.65 1.98 11.76
C ILE A 100 1.55 1.64 10.27
N MET A 101 1.51 0.35 9.97
CA MET A 101 1.34 -0.17 8.61
C MET A 101 0.10 -1.04 8.54
N MET A 102 -0.72 -0.83 7.52
CA MET A 102 -1.84 -1.70 7.20
C MET A 102 -1.54 -2.49 5.93
N ARG A 103 -1.71 -3.80 5.99
CA ARG A 103 -1.69 -4.71 4.85
C ARG A 103 -3.09 -5.22 4.62
N VAL A 104 -3.55 -5.10 3.39
CA VAL A 104 -4.85 -5.60 2.95
C VAL A 104 -4.63 -6.65 1.88
N SER A 105 -5.04 -7.90 2.15
CA SER A 105 -5.10 -8.96 1.15
C SER A 105 -6.55 -9.05 0.67
N ARG A 106 -6.78 -8.56 -0.54
CA ARG A 106 -8.10 -8.40 -1.12
C ARG A 106 -8.63 -9.73 -1.65
N SER A 107 -9.94 -9.89 -1.70
CA SER A 107 -10.59 -11.10 -2.23
C SER A 107 -10.33 -11.32 -3.74
N ASP A 108 -9.87 -10.32 -4.48
CA ASP A 108 -9.42 -10.43 -5.87
C ASP A 108 -7.97 -10.91 -6.02
N GLY A 109 -7.28 -11.22 -4.91
CA GLY A 109 -5.91 -11.71 -4.86
C GLY A 109 -4.84 -10.61 -4.83
N GLN A 110 -5.23 -9.35 -4.88
CA GLN A 110 -4.28 -8.25 -4.75
C GLN A 110 -3.90 -8.03 -3.28
N VAL A 111 -2.65 -7.64 -3.06
CA VAL A 111 -2.13 -7.29 -1.73
C VAL A 111 -1.62 -5.86 -1.78
N GLU A 112 -2.11 -5.03 -0.88
CA GLU A 112 -1.71 -3.63 -0.75
C GLU A 112 -1.19 -3.36 0.66
N GLU A 113 -0.08 -2.64 0.74
CA GLU A 113 0.54 -2.22 2.00
C GLU A 113 0.75 -0.72 2.00
N GLN A 114 0.26 -0.07 3.05
CA GLN A 114 0.46 1.36 3.21
C GLN A 114 0.79 1.71 4.66
N TYR A 115 1.59 2.76 4.82
CA TYR A 115 1.93 3.32 6.11
C TYR A 115 1.06 4.53 6.43
N LEU A 116 0.63 4.61 7.66
CA LEU A 116 -0.03 5.80 8.15
C LEU A 116 0.92 7.00 8.00
N ASN A 117 0.43 8.08 7.35
CA ASN A 117 1.21 9.28 7.03
C ASN A 117 2.45 9.04 6.16
N ASP A 118 2.50 7.95 5.35
CA ASP A 118 3.63 7.62 4.46
C ASP A 118 5.01 7.65 5.17
N LYS A 119 5.03 7.37 6.46
CA LYS A 119 6.21 7.51 7.35
C LYS A 119 6.80 8.92 7.43
N THR A 120 6.12 9.93 6.95
CA THR A 120 6.63 11.31 6.95
C THR A 120 6.69 11.90 8.36
N ARG A 121 5.82 11.43 9.24
CA ARG A 121 5.76 11.81 10.65
C ARG A 121 5.25 10.67 11.52
N LYS A 122 5.47 10.77 12.83
CA LYS A 122 4.87 9.83 13.78
C LYS A 122 3.34 9.91 13.75
N PRO A 123 2.66 8.76 13.91
CA PRO A 123 1.22 8.73 14.10
C PRO A 123 0.76 9.62 15.26
N ARG A 124 -0.37 10.28 15.07
CA ARG A 124 -1.03 11.10 16.09
C ARG A 124 -2.50 10.70 16.16
N ARG A 125 -3.08 10.93 17.31
CA ARG A 125 -4.50 10.71 17.52
C ARG A 125 -5.34 11.42 16.46
N GLY A 126 -6.26 10.67 15.84
CA GLY A 126 -7.11 11.14 14.75
C GLY A 126 -6.52 10.98 13.35
N ASP A 127 -5.28 10.47 13.23
CA ASP A 127 -4.74 10.13 11.92
C ASP A 127 -5.50 8.94 11.32
N GLU A 128 -5.76 9.03 10.03
CA GLU A 128 -6.50 8.04 9.27
C GLU A 128 -5.70 7.55 8.07
N LEU A 129 -5.81 6.24 7.79
CA LEU A 129 -5.31 5.59 6.60
C LEU A 129 -6.46 4.90 5.88
N VAL A 130 -6.59 5.13 4.59
CA VAL A 130 -7.66 4.56 3.76
C VAL A 130 -7.06 3.75 2.63
N ILE A 131 -7.45 2.47 2.53
CA ILE A 131 -7.06 1.57 1.45
C ILE A 131 -8.32 1.07 0.74
N ALA A 132 -8.25 0.92 -0.59
CA ALA A 132 -9.33 0.36 -1.36
C ALA A 132 -9.49 -1.13 -1.06
N GLY A 133 -10.68 -1.53 -0.63
CA GLY A 133 -11.04 -2.94 -0.47
C GLY A 133 -11.89 -3.46 -1.63
N THR A 134 -12.48 -4.63 -1.44
CA THR A 134 -13.43 -5.25 -2.37
C THR A 134 -14.81 -5.38 -1.73
N ARG A 135 -15.80 -5.77 -2.51
CA ARG A 135 -17.14 -6.10 -1.94
C ARG A 135 -17.16 -7.45 -1.21
N GLY A 136 -16.14 -8.28 -1.42
CA GLY A 136 -15.95 -9.56 -0.75
C GLY A 136 -15.32 -9.42 0.64
N SER A 137 -14.84 -10.54 1.17
CA SER A 137 -14.08 -10.58 2.41
C SER A 137 -12.62 -10.25 2.12
N ASP A 138 -12.08 -9.21 2.73
CA ASP A 138 -10.67 -8.82 2.62
C ASP A 138 -9.98 -9.07 3.96
N GLN A 139 -8.81 -9.73 3.93
CA GLN A 139 -8.00 -9.94 5.13
C GLN A 139 -7.19 -8.70 5.43
N VAL A 140 -7.33 -8.17 6.64
CA VAL A 140 -6.61 -6.96 7.08
C VAL A 140 -5.69 -7.30 8.23
N VAL A 141 -4.44 -6.90 8.08
CA VAL A 141 -3.41 -7.05 9.11
C VAL A 141 -2.81 -5.68 9.41
N VAL A 142 -2.73 -5.32 10.70
CA VAL A 142 -2.11 -4.07 11.11
C VAL A 142 -0.86 -4.37 11.95
N PHE A 143 0.22 -3.73 11.56
CA PHE A 143 1.50 -3.77 12.24
C PHE A 143 1.79 -2.41 12.88
N LEU A 144 2.14 -2.44 14.13
CA LEU A 144 2.57 -1.28 14.90
C LEU A 144 4.05 -1.41 15.23
N THR A 145 4.83 -0.38 14.94
CA THR A 145 6.22 -0.29 15.40
C THR A 145 6.27 0.62 16.62
N SER A 146 6.62 0.05 17.77
CA SER A 146 6.75 0.75 19.05
C SER A 146 8.11 0.43 19.67
N ALA A 147 8.83 1.44 20.13
CA ALA A 147 10.14 1.32 20.75
C ALA A 147 11.14 0.45 19.94
N GLY A 148 11.08 0.53 18.59
CA GLY A 148 11.98 -0.21 17.70
C GLY A 148 11.59 -1.65 17.41
N LYS A 149 10.50 -2.15 18.00
CA LYS A 149 9.95 -3.50 17.72
C LYS A 149 8.61 -3.39 17.00
N THR A 150 8.39 -4.28 16.03
CA THR A 150 7.12 -4.35 15.29
C THR A 150 6.25 -5.46 15.85
N TYR A 151 4.99 -5.13 16.11
CA TYR A 151 3.96 -5.99 16.66
C TYR A 151 2.81 -6.10 15.67
N ARG A 152 2.25 -7.29 15.52
CA ARG A 152 0.98 -7.49 14.82
C ARG A 152 -0.14 -7.29 15.83
N ILE A 153 -0.87 -6.18 15.69
CA ILE A 153 -1.91 -5.77 16.66
C ILE A 153 -3.33 -6.05 16.18
N PHE A 154 -3.51 -6.31 14.89
CA PHE A 154 -4.81 -6.64 14.30
C PHE A 154 -4.61 -7.65 13.16
N ASP A 155 -5.48 -8.67 13.09
CA ASP A 155 -5.48 -9.67 12.02
C ASP A 155 -6.88 -10.28 11.91
N LYS A 156 -7.72 -9.74 11.02
CA LYS A 156 -9.10 -10.20 10.84
C LYS A 156 -9.58 -10.02 9.41
N PRO A 157 -10.45 -10.92 8.92
CA PRO A 157 -11.20 -10.69 7.69
C PRO A 157 -12.27 -9.61 7.93
N LEU A 158 -12.36 -8.65 7.02
CA LEU A 158 -13.38 -7.61 7.03
C LEU A 158 -14.36 -7.85 5.89
N VAL A 159 -15.64 -7.84 6.22
CA VAL A 159 -16.75 -7.90 5.28
C VAL A 159 -17.54 -6.60 5.33
N LEU A 160 -18.24 -6.27 4.24
CA LEU A 160 -19.15 -5.12 4.28
C LEU A 160 -20.28 -5.39 5.26
N PRO A 161 -20.62 -4.44 6.13
CA PRO A 161 -21.77 -4.60 7.03
C PRO A 161 -23.06 -4.78 6.22
N TYR A 162 -23.91 -5.70 6.66
CA TYR A 162 -25.28 -5.88 6.13
C TYR A 162 -26.19 -4.89 6.88
N TYR A 163 -27.00 -4.18 6.13
CA TYR A 163 -28.14 -3.41 6.64
C TYR A 163 -29.41 -3.94 6.00
#